data_ec714759d89a4c7f00b1dfc979c17bc1
#
_entry.id   ec714759d89a4c7f00b1dfc979c17bc1
#
_cell.length_a   1.000
_cell.length_b   1.000
_cell.length_c   1.000
_cell.angle_alpha   90.00
_cell.angle_beta   90.00
_cell.angle_gamma   90.00
#
_symmetry.space_group_name_H-M   'P 1'
#
loop_
_entity.id
_entity.type
_entity.pdbx_description
1 polymer ?
#
loop_
_entity_poly.entity_id
_entity_poly.type
_entity_poly.pdbx_seq_one_letter_code
_entity_poly.pdbx_strand_id
1 'polypeptide(L)'
;MRSFAYILFIILIVLTGCNSKNEGEYFSGEISYTYSYTSEILNADSISRIRPSKGFFRYDTANYQSSFTGADTFTYYYSGSLNKCLSESGSSKKYECEDYSIITDSVLSVKDYATEEEILGHPCRILELQKKNSWVKYYYATDLRIAPATYKNHKAYNWDIYGMKAEGGLILKMEHRFNKFVMSGVVNGLSIKKDDFGALEIDKSLFSEICK
;
A
#
# COMPACT_ATOMS: atom_id res chain seq x y z
N MET A 1 -22.44 -20.03 -52.08
CA MET A 1 -22.63 -18.76 -51.34
C MET A 1 -23.01 -18.91 -49.87
N ARG A 2 -23.57 -20.02 -49.38
CA ARG A 2 -23.95 -20.22 -47.97
C ARG A 2 -22.74 -20.48 -47.02
N SER A 3 -21.67 -21.09 -47.51
CA SER A 3 -20.49 -21.40 -46.67
C SER A 3 -19.65 -20.17 -46.28
N PHE A 4 -19.63 -19.10 -47.06
CA PHE A 4 -18.89 -17.87 -46.79
C PHE A 4 -19.49 -17.05 -45.63
N ALA A 5 -20.81 -17.11 -45.45
CA ALA A 5 -21.53 -16.42 -44.39
C ALA A 5 -21.20 -16.99 -42.98
N TYR A 6 -20.99 -18.30 -42.89
CA TYR A 6 -20.65 -18.95 -41.61
C TYR A 6 -19.24 -18.62 -41.15
N ILE A 7 -18.27 -18.51 -42.05
CA ILE A 7 -16.88 -18.16 -41.72
C ILE A 7 -16.83 -16.72 -41.23
N LEU A 8 -17.59 -15.81 -41.84
CA LEU A 8 -17.62 -14.40 -41.39
C LEU A 8 -18.27 -14.23 -40.00
N PHE A 9 -19.27 -15.06 -39.69
CA PHE A 9 -19.95 -15.03 -38.39
C PHE A 9 -19.07 -15.57 -37.24
N ILE A 10 -18.24 -16.59 -37.51
CA ILE A 10 -17.30 -17.17 -36.56
C ILE A 10 -16.16 -16.17 -36.28
N ILE A 11 -15.68 -15.44 -37.28
CA ILE A 11 -14.64 -14.41 -37.11
C ILE A 11 -15.17 -13.23 -36.28
N LEU A 12 -16.44 -12.87 -36.42
CA LEU A 12 -17.05 -11.79 -35.63
C LEU A 12 -17.18 -12.13 -34.14
N ILE A 13 -17.41 -13.41 -33.80
CA ILE A 13 -17.52 -13.86 -32.40
C ILE A 13 -16.15 -13.88 -31.69
N VAL A 14 -15.07 -14.13 -32.46
CA VAL A 14 -13.71 -14.14 -31.88
C VAL A 14 -13.19 -12.72 -31.57
N LEU A 15 -13.71 -11.70 -32.28
CA LEU A 15 -13.30 -10.30 -32.06
C LEU A 15 -14.06 -9.60 -30.92
N THR A 16 -15.14 -10.18 -30.41
CA THR A 16 -15.85 -9.63 -29.23
C THR A 16 -15.35 -10.16 -27.90
N GLY A 17 -14.32 -11.01 -27.91
CA GLY A 17 -13.52 -11.34 -26.72
C GLY A 17 -12.64 -10.18 -26.28
N CYS A 18 -13.16 -8.96 -26.22
CA CYS A 18 -12.59 -7.92 -25.40
C CYS A 18 -12.59 -8.46 -23.97
N ASN A 19 -11.43 -8.91 -23.51
CA ASN A 19 -11.16 -9.02 -22.08
C ASN A 19 -11.51 -7.67 -21.46
N SER A 20 -12.75 -7.48 -21.04
CA SER A 20 -13.00 -6.66 -19.89
C SER A 20 -12.15 -7.34 -18.81
N LYS A 21 -10.95 -6.81 -18.52
CA LYS A 21 -10.35 -7.00 -17.21
C LYS A 21 -11.51 -6.67 -16.29
N ASN A 22 -12.08 -7.70 -15.65
CA ASN A 22 -12.97 -7.50 -14.55
C ASN A 22 -12.22 -6.46 -13.70
N GLU A 23 -12.80 -5.27 -13.54
CA GLU A 23 -12.38 -4.37 -12.50
C GLU A 23 -12.64 -5.15 -11.23
N GLY A 24 -11.64 -5.96 -10.88
CA GLY A 24 -11.69 -6.86 -9.74
C GLY A 24 -11.95 -5.97 -8.54
N GLU A 25 -12.88 -6.40 -7.74
CA GLU A 25 -13.25 -5.74 -6.49
C GLU A 25 -11.96 -5.40 -5.73
N TYR A 26 -11.65 -4.12 -5.60
CA TYR A 26 -10.47 -3.68 -4.87
C TYR A 26 -10.58 -4.06 -3.40
N PHE A 27 -9.44 -4.34 -2.80
CA PHE A 27 -9.36 -4.65 -1.39
C PHE A 27 -9.92 -3.51 -0.55
N SER A 28 -10.89 -3.84 0.27
CA SER A 28 -11.41 -3.05 1.37
C SER A 28 -11.36 -3.92 2.61
N GLY A 29 -10.74 -3.43 3.69
CA GLY A 29 -10.56 -4.28 4.86
C GLY A 29 -9.42 -3.84 5.77
N GLU A 30 -8.98 -4.78 6.58
CA GLU A 30 -7.98 -4.58 7.62
C GLU A 30 -6.79 -5.51 7.42
N ILE A 31 -5.59 -5.00 7.65
CA ILE A 31 -4.35 -5.75 7.59
C ILE A 31 -3.46 -5.37 8.78
N SER A 32 -2.87 -6.35 9.43
CA SER A 32 -1.95 -6.14 10.55
C SER A 32 -0.57 -6.70 10.25
N TYR A 33 0.44 -5.98 10.73
CA TYR A 33 1.85 -6.30 10.55
C TYR A 33 2.56 -6.44 11.89
N THR A 34 3.55 -7.31 11.91
CA THR A 34 4.59 -7.33 12.94
C THR A 34 5.88 -6.81 12.33
N TYR A 35 6.56 -5.89 13.04
CA TYR A 35 7.84 -5.32 12.63
C TYR A 35 8.98 -5.90 13.45
N SER A 36 10.11 -6.12 12.77
CA SER A 36 11.38 -6.48 13.37
C SER A 36 12.49 -5.59 12.80
N TYR A 37 13.59 -5.48 13.54
CA TYR A 37 14.69 -4.59 13.21
C TYR A 37 16.01 -5.35 13.30
N THR A 38 16.90 -5.11 12.33
CA THR A 38 18.28 -5.61 12.34
C THR A 38 19.26 -4.47 12.03
N SER A 39 20.46 -4.55 12.57
CA SER A 39 21.50 -3.58 12.30
C SER A 39 22.87 -4.21 12.54
N GLU A 40 23.85 -3.82 11.73
CA GLU A 40 25.25 -4.21 11.92
C GLU A 40 26.00 -3.29 12.89
N ILE A 41 25.47 -2.08 13.11
CA ILE A 41 26.14 -1.01 13.88
C ILE A 41 25.39 -0.57 15.14
N LEU A 42 24.10 -0.88 15.25
CA LEU A 42 23.27 -0.56 16.41
C LEU A 42 22.76 -1.84 17.06
N ASN A 43 22.54 -1.80 18.35
CA ASN A 43 21.87 -2.89 19.05
C ASN A 43 20.39 -2.99 18.61
N ALA A 44 19.99 -4.13 18.09
CA ALA A 44 18.62 -4.35 17.57
C ALA A 44 17.53 -4.19 18.65
N ASP A 45 17.80 -4.59 19.91
CA ASP A 45 16.86 -4.43 21.02
C ASP A 45 16.65 -2.93 21.32
N SER A 46 17.72 -2.12 21.22
CA SER A 46 17.60 -0.68 21.42
C SER A 46 16.75 -0.03 20.32
N ILE A 47 16.86 -0.50 19.07
CA ILE A 47 16.00 -0.02 17.97
C ILE A 47 14.55 -0.42 18.24
N SER A 48 14.30 -1.66 18.62
CA SER A 48 12.97 -2.19 18.86
C SER A 48 12.25 -1.49 20.04
N ARG A 49 12.98 -0.95 20.99
CA ARG A 49 12.41 -0.17 22.12
C ARG A 49 11.88 1.20 21.71
N ILE A 50 12.38 1.79 20.62
CA ILE A 50 12.03 3.15 20.20
C ILE A 50 11.28 3.19 18.87
N ARG A 51 11.03 2.03 18.27
CA ARG A 51 10.33 1.91 16.98
C ARG A 51 9.05 1.09 17.13
N PRO A 52 8.07 1.26 16.23
CA PRO A 52 6.86 0.46 16.24
C PRO A 52 7.16 -1.04 16.10
N SER A 53 6.51 -1.85 16.92
CA SER A 53 6.56 -3.32 16.83
C SER A 53 5.37 -3.91 16.06
N LYS A 54 4.29 -3.14 15.93
CA LYS A 54 3.07 -3.53 15.23
C LYS A 54 2.56 -2.38 14.37
N GLY A 55 1.95 -2.73 13.24
CA GLY A 55 1.19 -1.82 12.39
C GLY A 55 -0.18 -2.41 12.10
N PHE A 56 -1.17 -1.55 12.05
CA PHE A 56 -2.53 -1.89 11.69
C PHE A 56 -3.02 -0.92 10.63
N PHE A 57 -3.57 -1.44 9.54
CA PHE A 57 -4.06 -0.63 8.43
C PHE A 57 -5.51 -1.00 8.14
N ARG A 58 -6.30 0.02 7.88
CA ARG A 58 -7.66 -0.07 7.35
C ARG A 58 -7.67 0.63 6.01
N TYR A 59 -8.14 -0.06 4.99
CA TYR A 59 -8.29 0.49 3.64
C TYR A 59 -9.76 0.54 3.25
N ASP A 60 -10.17 1.64 2.66
CA ASP A 60 -11.29 1.66 1.73
C ASP A 60 -10.78 1.97 0.31
N THR A 61 -11.67 2.14 -0.66
CA THR A 61 -11.29 2.40 -2.05
C THR A 61 -10.61 3.75 -2.27
N ALA A 62 -10.72 4.69 -1.32
CA ALA A 62 -10.29 6.07 -1.48
C ALA A 62 -9.35 6.56 -0.38
N ASN A 63 -9.36 5.91 0.79
CA ASN A 63 -8.65 6.38 1.97
C ASN A 63 -7.97 5.22 2.69
N TYR A 64 -7.06 5.54 3.59
CA TYR A 64 -6.61 4.57 4.59
C TYR A 64 -6.38 5.24 5.94
N GLN A 65 -6.53 4.43 6.97
CA GLN A 65 -6.04 4.70 8.31
C GLN A 65 -4.92 3.73 8.61
N SER A 66 -3.81 4.21 9.19
CA SER A 66 -2.77 3.33 9.71
C SER A 66 -2.41 3.72 11.13
N SER A 67 -2.25 2.71 11.99
CA SER A 67 -1.85 2.91 13.38
C SER A 67 -0.61 2.07 13.66
N PHE A 68 0.36 2.66 14.33
CA PHE A 68 1.60 2.01 14.71
C PHE A 68 1.73 2.04 16.22
N THR A 69 2.06 0.88 16.81
CA THR A 69 2.23 0.73 18.25
C THR A 69 3.61 0.18 18.59
N GLY A 70 4.20 0.69 19.67
CA GLY A 70 5.52 0.34 20.16
C GLY A 70 5.83 1.16 21.40
N ALA A 71 6.96 1.87 21.39
CA ALA A 71 7.30 2.82 22.47
C ALA A 71 6.32 3.99 22.52
N ASP A 72 5.80 4.39 21.36
CA ASP A 72 4.73 5.36 21.23
C ASP A 72 3.71 4.85 20.22
N THR A 73 2.53 5.48 20.17
CA THR A 73 1.46 5.17 19.22
C THR A 73 1.29 6.35 18.28
N PHE A 74 1.29 6.04 16.99
CA PHE A 74 1.03 7.02 15.94
C PHE A 74 -0.14 6.53 15.10
N THR A 75 -1.04 7.43 14.75
CA THR A 75 -2.14 7.15 13.83
C THR A 75 -2.10 8.14 12.68
N TYR A 76 -2.25 7.63 11.48
CA TYR A 76 -2.28 8.39 10.24
C TYR A 76 -3.62 8.20 9.56
N TYR A 77 -4.20 9.29 9.07
CA TYR A 77 -5.47 9.32 8.35
C TYR A 77 -5.21 9.94 6.97
N TYR A 78 -5.17 9.13 5.94
CA TYR A 78 -4.98 9.60 4.57
C TYR A 78 -6.31 9.80 3.87
N SER A 79 -6.50 10.98 3.27
CA SER A 79 -7.62 11.30 2.40
C SER A 79 -7.18 11.33 0.95
N GLY A 80 -7.64 10.37 0.14
CA GLY A 80 -7.31 10.32 -1.29
C GLY A 80 -7.87 11.50 -2.08
N SER A 81 -9.06 12.02 -1.69
CA SER A 81 -9.67 13.18 -2.35
C SER A 81 -8.90 14.48 -2.12
N LEU A 82 -8.24 14.62 -0.97
CA LEU A 82 -7.44 15.80 -0.60
C LEU A 82 -5.95 15.59 -0.89
N ASN A 83 -5.52 14.35 -1.06
CA ASN A 83 -4.12 13.92 -1.13
C ASN A 83 -3.28 14.44 0.06
N LYS A 84 -3.88 14.43 1.23
CA LYS A 84 -3.30 14.89 2.48
C LYS A 84 -3.40 13.82 3.55
N CYS A 85 -2.51 13.87 4.51
CA CYS A 85 -2.50 12.99 5.67
C CYS A 85 -2.53 13.80 6.96
N LEU A 86 -3.38 13.41 7.89
CA LEU A 86 -3.30 13.85 9.28
C LEU A 86 -2.58 12.79 10.08
N SER A 87 -1.55 13.17 10.81
CA SER A 87 -0.89 12.32 11.79
C SER A 87 -1.26 12.75 13.20
N GLU A 88 -1.51 11.75 14.06
CA GLU A 88 -1.80 11.94 15.48
C GLU A 88 -0.78 11.15 16.30
N SER A 89 -0.07 11.82 17.22
CA SER A 89 0.74 11.16 18.22
C SER A 89 -0.10 10.87 19.46
N GLY A 90 -0.12 9.61 19.91
CA GLY A 90 -0.90 9.18 21.09
C GLY A 90 -0.54 9.91 22.38
N SER A 91 0.70 10.36 22.50
CA SER A 91 1.20 11.09 23.69
C SER A 91 0.73 12.55 23.76
N SER A 92 0.63 13.22 22.61
CA SER A 92 0.34 14.67 22.57
C SER A 92 -1.08 15.00 22.17
N LYS A 93 -1.80 14.07 21.51
CA LYS A 93 -3.12 14.28 20.87
C LYS A 93 -3.13 15.52 19.95
N LYS A 94 -1.98 15.85 19.39
CA LYS A 94 -1.86 16.91 18.38
C LYS A 94 -1.91 16.29 17.00
N TYR A 95 -2.65 16.97 16.12
CA TYR A 95 -2.69 16.65 14.72
C TYR A 95 -1.67 17.47 13.95
N GLU A 96 -0.96 16.84 13.04
CA GLU A 96 -0.09 17.47 12.05
C GLU A 96 -0.59 17.10 10.67
N CYS A 97 -0.56 18.06 9.73
CA CYS A 97 -0.99 17.84 8.36
C CYS A 97 0.22 17.75 7.44
N GLU A 98 0.26 16.71 6.63
CA GLU A 98 1.26 16.50 5.60
C GLU A 98 0.63 16.52 4.21
N ASP A 99 1.27 17.22 3.28
CA ASP A 99 0.92 17.20 1.85
C ASP A 99 1.62 16.01 1.17
N TYR A 100 0.84 15.04 0.76
CA TYR A 100 1.36 13.82 0.14
C TYR A 100 1.64 13.95 -1.36
N SER A 101 1.51 15.15 -1.94
CA SER A 101 2.01 15.46 -3.27
C SER A 101 3.53 15.69 -3.32
N ILE A 102 4.18 15.77 -2.15
CA ILE A 102 5.61 16.08 -2.02
C ILE A 102 6.43 14.79 -2.03
N ILE A 103 7.47 14.75 -2.86
CA ILE A 103 8.44 13.64 -2.89
C ILE A 103 9.41 13.81 -1.73
N THR A 104 9.45 12.84 -0.82
CA THR A 104 10.34 12.85 0.36
C THR A 104 11.70 12.19 0.10
N ASP A 105 11.75 11.19 -0.80
CA ASP A 105 12.99 10.49 -1.19
C ASP A 105 12.88 10.01 -2.64
N SER A 106 13.76 10.51 -3.52
CA SER A 106 13.68 10.26 -4.96
C SER A 106 14.05 8.83 -5.30
N VAL A 107 13.27 8.18 -6.14
CA VAL A 107 13.55 6.84 -6.67
C VAL A 107 14.59 6.94 -7.78
N LEU A 108 15.65 6.14 -7.67
CA LEU A 108 16.74 6.05 -8.65
C LEU A 108 16.56 4.86 -9.60
N SER A 109 16.05 3.74 -9.10
CA SER A 109 15.72 2.58 -9.93
C SER A 109 14.58 1.76 -9.34
N VAL A 110 13.89 1.04 -10.21
CA VAL A 110 12.78 0.15 -9.89
C VAL A 110 13.05 -1.20 -10.53
N LYS A 111 12.86 -2.28 -9.77
CA LYS A 111 12.88 -3.65 -10.28
C LYS A 111 11.61 -4.36 -9.83
N ASP A 112 10.94 -5.05 -10.75
CA ASP A 112 9.78 -5.89 -10.49
C ASP A 112 10.07 -7.29 -11.04
N TYR A 113 9.92 -8.32 -10.19
CA TYR A 113 10.22 -9.69 -10.58
C TYR A 113 9.38 -10.72 -9.81
N ALA A 114 9.27 -11.91 -10.40
CA ALA A 114 8.54 -13.01 -9.81
C ALA A 114 9.26 -13.59 -8.59
N THR A 115 8.50 -14.19 -7.69
CA THR A 115 8.98 -15.03 -6.58
C THR A 115 8.05 -16.23 -6.43
N GLU A 116 8.53 -17.28 -5.82
CA GLU A 116 7.73 -18.45 -5.41
C GLU A 116 7.15 -18.25 -4.00
N GLU A 117 7.39 -17.10 -3.37
CA GLU A 117 6.91 -16.82 -2.00
C GLU A 117 5.40 -16.60 -2.00
N GLU A 118 4.72 -17.33 -1.11
CA GLU A 118 3.32 -17.12 -0.75
C GLU A 118 3.23 -16.63 0.69
N ILE A 119 2.38 -15.64 0.94
CA ILE A 119 2.17 -15.08 2.27
C ILE A 119 0.68 -15.13 2.59
N LEU A 120 0.30 -15.79 3.66
CA LEU A 120 -1.10 -16.06 4.04
C LEU A 120 -1.92 -16.74 2.91
N GLY A 121 -1.28 -17.54 2.06
CA GLY A 121 -1.92 -18.22 0.92
C GLY A 121 -2.08 -17.35 -0.33
N HIS A 122 -1.52 -16.14 -0.35
CA HIS A 122 -1.54 -15.25 -1.50
C HIS A 122 -0.21 -15.30 -2.25
N PRO A 123 -0.21 -15.55 -3.57
CA PRO A 123 1.00 -15.55 -4.38
C PRO A 123 1.56 -14.13 -4.49
N CYS A 124 2.86 -14.01 -4.35
CA CYS A 124 3.54 -12.71 -4.31
C CYS A 124 4.40 -12.45 -5.55
N ARG A 125 4.64 -11.17 -5.79
CA ARG A 125 5.74 -10.65 -6.61
C ARG A 125 6.57 -9.70 -5.76
N ILE A 126 7.75 -9.35 -6.25
CA ILE A 126 8.67 -8.44 -5.55
C ILE A 126 8.84 -7.16 -6.35
N LEU A 127 8.64 -6.03 -5.69
CA LEU A 127 9.00 -4.71 -6.18
C LEU A 127 10.12 -4.11 -5.32
N GLU A 128 11.25 -3.81 -5.93
CA GLU A 128 12.36 -3.11 -5.27
C GLU A 128 12.45 -1.68 -5.77
N LEU A 129 12.54 -0.74 -4.83
CA LEU A 129 12.80 0.67 -5.10
C LEU A 129 14.14 1.04 -4.47
N GLN A 130 15.14 1.31 -5.31
CA GLN A 130 16.35 1.99 -4.86
C GLN A 130 16.07 3.48 -4.83
N LYS A 131 16.20 4.09 -3.68
CA LYS A 131 16.02 5.52 -3.48
C LYS A 131 17.35 6.21 -3.20
N LYS A 132 17.35 7.54 -3.18
CA LYS A 132 18.56 8.32 -2.91
C LYS A 132 19.13 8.03 -1.52
N ASN A 133 18.29 7.94 -0.50
CA ASN A 133 18.70 7.79 0.91
C ASN A 133 18.28 6.45 1.53
N SER A 134 17.55 5.62 0.82
CA SER A 134 17.04 4.36 1.34
C SER A 134 16.83 3.33 0.23
N TRP A 135 16.51 2.11 0.63
CA TRP A 135 16.10 1.04 -0.27
C TRP A 135 14.92 0.32 0.35
N VAL A 136 13.94 -0.03 -0.47
CA VAL A 136 12.79 -0.78 -0.01
C VAL A 136 12.45 -1.91 -0.97
N LYS A 137 12.06 -3.04 -0.39
CA LYS A 137 11.61 -4.24 -1.08
C LYS A 137 10.22 -4.59 -0.57
N TYR A 138 9.26 -4.62 -1.46
CA TYR A 138 7.89 -5.00 -1.19
C TYR A 138 7.59 -6.36 -1.79
N TYR A 139 7.01 -7.25 -0.98
CA TYR A 139 6.37 -8.47 -1.44
C TYR A 139 4.87 -8.17 -1.48
N TYR A 140 4.32 -8.14 -2.65
CA TYR A 140 2.93 -7.76 -2.86
C TYR A 140 2.12 -8.90 -3.47
N ALA A 141 0.86 -9.03 -3.02
CA ALA A 141 -0.08 -10.00 -3.54
C ALA A 141 -0.46 -9.69 -5.00
N THR A 142 -0.59 -10.70 -5.82
CA THR A 142 -1.03 -10.57 -7.22
C THR A 142 -2.54 -10.66 -7.38
N ASP A 143 -3.22 -11.21 -6.39
CA ASP A 143 -4.67 -11.47 -6.33
C ASP A 143 -5.45 -10.53 -5.42
N LEU A 144 -4.76 -9.74 -4.57
CA LEU A 144 -5.35 -8.69 -3.74
C LEU A 144 -4.82 -7.33 -4.15
N ARG A 145 -5.70 -6.38 -4.47
CA ARG A 145 -5.30 -5.07 -5.01
C ARG A 145 -6.03 -3.93 -4.34
N ILE A 146 -5.33 -2.87 -3.98
CA ILE A 146 -5.91 -1.56 -3.67
C ILE A 146 -6.12 -0.77 -4.97
N ALA A 147 -7.01 0.21 -4.97
CA ALA A 147 -7.33 1.01 -6.16
C ALA A 147 -6.14 1.91 -6.57
N PRO A 148 -5.37 1.59 -7.65
CA PRO A 148 -4.16 2.35 -7.97
C PRO A 148 -4.44 3.81 -8.33
N ALA A 149 -5.60 4.06 -8.96
CA ALA A 149 -6.00 5.40 -9.37
C ALA A 149 -6.15 6.37 -8.18
N THR A 150 -6.54 5.86 -7.01
CA THR A 150 -6.68 6.63 -5.79
C THR A 150 -5.34 7.16 -5.28
N TYR A 151 -4.29 6.39 -5.47
CA TYR A 151 -2.95 6.70 -4.94
C TYR A 151 -2.00 7.30 -5.98
N LYS A 152 -2.46 7.60 -7.21
CA LYS A 152 -1.60 8.14 -8.28
C LYS A 152 -0.92 9.47 -7.94
N ASN A 153 -1.48 10.26 -7.04
CA ASN A 153 -0.93 11.54 -6.59
C ASN A 153 -0.21 11.44 -5.23
N HIS A 154 -0.22 10.27 -4.59
CA HIS A 154 0.40 10.02 -3.30
C HIS A 154 1.91 9.80 -3.46
N LYS A 155 2.67 10.89 -3.54
CA LYS A 155 4.13 10.87 -3.77
C LYS A 155 4.94 10.64 -2.51
N ALA A 156 4.37 10.92 -1.34
CA ALA A 156 5.00 10.58 -0.08
C ALA A 156 5.31 9.06 -0.05
N TYR A 157 6.51 8.70 0.37
CA TYR A 157 7.00 7.33 0.39
C TYR A 157 7.01 6.61 -0.97
N ASN A 158 6.75 7.34 -2.11
CA ASN A 158 6.69 6.84 -3.49
C ASN A 158 5.53 5.85 -3.73
N TRP A 159 4.40 6.08 -3.08
CA TRP A 159 3.20 5.25 -3.27
C TRP A 159 2.62 5.34 -4.68
N ASP A 160 2.76 6.49 -5.35
CA ASP A 160 2.41 6.66 -6.76
C ASP A 160 3.19 5.70 -7.67
N ILE A 161 4.51 5.60 -7.45
CA ILE A 161 5.37 4.66 -8.21
C ILE A 161 5.02 3.22 -7.85
N TYR A 162 4.86 2.93 -6.55
CA TYR A 162 4.45 1.60 -6.08
C TYR A 162 3.12 1.18 -6.71
N GLY A 163 2.07 2.00 -6.58
CA GLY A 163 0.74 1.71 -7.09
C GLY A 163 0.72 1.47 -8.60
N MET A 164 1.49 2.25 -9.34
CA MET A 164 1.60 2.09 -10.79
C MET A 164 2.37 0.82 -11.19
N LYS A 165 3.48 0.50 -10.53
CA LYS A 165 4.36 -0.63 -10.88
C LYS A 165 3.85 -1.97 -10.38
N ALA A 166 3.28 -2.02 -9.18
CA ALA A 166 2.68 -3.21 -8.58
C ALA A 166 1.19 -3.37 -8.96
N GLU A 167 0.65 -2.51 -9.84
CA GLU A 167 -0.77 -2.48 -10.21
C GLU A 167 -1.71 -2.45 -8.97
N GLY A 168 -1.26 -1.79 -7.91
CA GLY A 168 -1.99 -1.72 -6.65
C GLY A 168 -1.95 -2.99 -5.79
N GLY A 169 -1.11 -3.98 -6.10
CA GLY A 169 -0.99 -5.20 -5.30
C GLY A 169 -0.82 -4.91 -3.82
N LEU A 170 -1.52 -5.64 -2.94
CA LEU A 170 -1.47 -5.40 -1.49
C LEU A 170 -0.11 -5.86 -0.94
N ILE A 171 0.57 -4.99 -0.20
CA ILE A 171 1.87 -5.34 0.44
C ILE A 171 1.60 -6.35 1.54
N LEU A 172 2.26 -7.52 1.48
CA LEU A 172 2.16 -8.55 2.51
C LEU A 172 3.43 -8.69 3.33
N LYS A 173 4.59 -8.25 2.78
CA LYS A 173 5.84 -8.18 3.50
C LYS A 173 6.67 -7.04 2.94
N MET A 174 7.45 -6.39 3.78
CA MET A 174 8.37 -5.35 3.36
C MET A 174 9.70 -5.45 4.08
N GLU A 175 10.76 -5.04 3.39
CA GLU A 175 12.07 -4.79 3.95
C GLU A 175 12.47 -3.37 3.58
N HIS A 176 12.71 -2.53 4.57
CA HIS A 176 13.12 -1.14 4.36
C HIS A 176 14.48 -0.92 5.01
N ARG A 177 15.49 -0.72 4.18
CA ARG A 177 16.86 -0.42 4.62
C ARG A 177 17.04 1.08 4.74
N PHE A 178 17.24 1.52 5.95
CA PHE A 178 17.68 2.84 6.30
C PHE A 178 19.21 2.86 6.44
N ASN A 179 19.79 4.04 6.63
CA ASN A 179 21.25 4.18 6.75
C ASN A 179 21.87 3.32 7.87
N LYS A 180 21.15 3.12 8.99
CA LYS A 180 21.70 2.46 10.18
C LYS A 180 21.04 1.14 10.54
N PHE A 181 19.92 0.78 9.94
CA PHE A 181 19.18 -0.45 10.27
C PHE A 181 18.26 -0.87 9.11
N VAL A 182 17.82 -2.11 9.16
CA VAL A 182 16.78 -2.64 8.30
C VAL A 182 15.53 -2.87 9.16
N MET A 183 14.39 -2.40 8.69
CA MET A 183 13.08 -2.73 9.21
C MET A 183 12.44 -3.79 8.30
N SER A 184 11.99 -4.87 8.89
CA SER A 184 11.18 -5.89 8.20
C SER A 184 9.77 -5.87 8.78
N GLY A 185 8.76 -5.77 7.93
CA GLY A 185 7.35 -5.86 8.28
C GLY A 185 6.71 -7.06 7.60
N VAL A 186 6.03 -7.93 8.35
CA VAL A 186 5.34 -9.09 7.80
C VAL A 186 3.90 -9.08 8.29
N VAL A 187 2.97 -9.32 7.35
CA VAL A 187 1.56 -9.49 7.65
C VAL A 187 1.34 -10.68 8.57
N ASN A 188 0.55 -10.48 9.62
CA ASN A 188 0.13 -11.52 10.55
C ASN A 188 -1.39 -11.64 10.68
N GLY A 189 -2.15 -10.76 10.02
CA GLY A 189 -3.60 -10.79 9.96
C GLY A 189 -4.13 -10.02 8.76
N LEU A 190 -5.13 -10.59 8.11
CA LEU A 190 -5.82 -10.03 6.95
C LEU A 190 -7.31 -10.28 7.09
N SER A 191 -8.14 -9.26 6.95
CA SER A 191 -9.60 -9.36 6.96
C SER A 191 -10.18 -8.57 5.80
N ILE A 192 -10.81 -9.28 4.88
CA ILE A 192 -11.53 -8.68 3.74
C ILE A 192 -12.95 -8.40 4.19
N LYS A 193 -13.42 -7.18 4.04
CA LYS A 193 -14.80 -6.78 4.39
C LYS A 193 -15.52 -6.35 3.12
N LYS A 194 -16.48 -7.17 2.68
CA LYS A 194 -17.20 -6.95 1.40
C LYS A 194 -18.38 -5.97 1.52
N ASP A 195 -19.09 -5.92 2.63
CA ASP A 195 -20.43 -5.32 2.65
C ASP A 195 -20.68 -4.22 3.68
N ASP A 196 -19.78 -3.90 4.58
CA ASP A 196 -20.11 -2.92 5.64
C ASP A 196 -18.89 -2.21 6.26
N PHE A 197 -17.85 -2.09 5.48
CA PHE A 197 -16.80 -1.18 5.80
C PHE A 197 -17.32 0.20 5.38
N GLY A 198 -18.13 0.79 6.25
CA GLY A 198 -18.52 2.18 6.08
C GLY A 198 -17.29 2.96 5.69
N ALA A 199 -17.34 3.71 4.59
CA ALA A 199 -16.27 4.53 4.12
C ALA A 199 -15.54 5.06 5.34
N LEU A 200 -14.21 4.90 5.41
CA LEU A 200 -13.45 5.47 6.51
C LEU A 200 -13.89 6.91 6.64
N GLU A 201 -14.79 7.17 7.61
CA GLU A 201 -15.30 8.51 7.86
C GLU A 201 -14.13 9.34 8.37
N ILE A 202 -13.36 9.83 7.42
CA ILE A 202 -12.33 10.79 7.71
C ILE A 202 -13.07 12.11 7.89
N ASP A 203 -13.01 12.62 9.09
CA ASP A 203 -13.61 13.92 9.41
C ASP A 203 -12.98 15.02 8.53
N LYS A 204 -13.67 15.35 7.44
CA LYS A 204 -13.22 16.39 6.49
C LYS A 204 -13.14 17.76 7.14
N SER A 205 -13.90 18.00 8.21
CA SER A 205 -13.84 19.27 8.96
C SER A 205 -12.50 19.41 9.67
N LEU A 206 -11.98 18.31 10.23
CA LEU A 206 -10.68 18.26 10.86
C LEU A 206 -9.55 18.56 9.86
N PHE A 207 -9.62 17.99 8.63
CA PHE A 207 -8.67 18.34 7.57
C PHE A 207 -8.74 19.82 7.20
N SER A 208 -9.94 20.39 7.09
CA SER A 208 -10.11 21.81 6.76
C SER A 208 -9.59 22.73 7.85
N GLU A 209 -9.62 22.30 9.10
CA GLU A 209 -9.11 23.06 10.24
C GLU A 209 -7.59 22.99 10.34
N ILE A 210 -6.99 21.80 10.22
CA ILE A 210 -5.57 21.55 10.49
C ILE A 210 -4.71 21.80 9.25
N CYS A 211 -5.20 21.49 8.04
CA CYS A 211 -4.45 21.56 6.78
C CYS A 211 -4.60 22.91 6.04
N LYS A 212 -4.67 23.99 6.76
CA LYS A 212 -4.77 25.36 6.18
C LYS A 212 -3.52 25.77 5.44
#